data_faa748639f309672ec1fd80a98941e8a
#
_entry.id   faa748639f309672ec1fd80a98941e8a
#
_cell.length_a   1.000
_cell.length_b   1.000
_cell.length_c   1.000
_cell.angle_alpha   90.00
_cell.angle_beta   90.00
_cell.angle_gamma   90.00
#
_symmetry.space_group_name_H-M   'P 1'
#
loop_
_entity.id
_entity.type
_entity.pdbx_description
1 polymer ?
#
loop_
_entity_poly.entity_id
_entity_poly.type
_entity_poly.pdbx_seq_one_letter_code
_entity_poly.pdbx_strand_id
1 'polypeptide(L)'
;MYKQLEILALSVLILISIVIKAVSDENIKDQFPNSFLYSKPNEFIPNIWSAIGATGPPTYENTGHNNNLSFITSDEGVVVINAGASSSLAKALHDEIKKITNKPVILVINENGQGHAMLGNSYWIDQGVPILAHEDAIKEFEDNGPQILNRMIGYNRDKADGTRLALPTISFTDKYVVNLGNLVIEALYLGPAHSPGDISVWIPSKKLVIAGDMAFHERLLPIFSHTNTKEWIATWDNEFEKLNPIYVIPGHGHPTNMEQVRKYTRNYLVYLREKIGTFIENGGELKDAYYVDQTPFSHLQTFKELATRNAGRVYEEMEFE
;
A
#
# COMPACT_ATOMS: atom_id res chain seq x y z
N MET A 1 -33.43 -40.41 23.78
CA MET A 1 -32.75 -40.29 22.47
C MET A 1 -32.73 -38.88 21.88
N TYR A 2 -33.18 -37.86 22.61
CA TYR A 2 -33.17 -36.44 22.15
C TYR A 2 -32.14 -35.54 22.85
N LYS A 3 -31.44 -36.01 23.88
CA LYS A 3 -30.41 -35.23 24.61
C LYS A 3 -28.98 -35.39 24.10
N GLN A 4 -28.73 -36.29 23.15
CA GLN A 4 -27.38 -36.46 22.58
C GLN A 4 -27.14 -35.70 21.25
N LEU A 5 -28.19 -35.15 20.62
CA LEU A 5 -28.06 -34.38 19.41
C LEU A 5 -27.76 -32.88 19.67
N GLU A 6 -28.13 -32.36 20.84
CA GLU A 6 -27.84 -30.94 21.17
C GLU A 6 -26.39 -30.70 21.58
N ILE A 7 -25.69 -31.71 22.07
CA ILE A 7 -24.28 -31.59 22.47
C ILE A 7 -23.35 -31.66 21.25
N LEU A 8 -23.78 -32.29 20.16
CA LEU A 8 -22.98 -32.37 18.93
C LEU A 8 -23.09 -31.11 18.05
N ALA A 9 -24.20 -30.36 18.14
CA ALA A 9 -24.39 -29.11 17.43
C ALA A 9 -23.65 -27.93 18.07
N LEU A 10 -23.41 -27.98 19.39
CA LEU A 10 -22.68 -26.95 20.11
C LEU A 10 -21.15 -27.08 19.98
N SER A 11 -20.67 -28.31 19.67
CA SER A 11 -19.24 -28.59 19.51
C SER A 11 -18.69 -28.22 18.11
N VAL A 12 -19.55 -28.04 17.12
CA VAL A 12 -19.16 -27.68 15.75
C VAL A 12 -19.13 -26.19 15.54
N LEU A 13 -19.82 -25.41 16.38
CA LEU A 13 -19.80 -23.91 16.30
C LEU A 13 -18.61 -23.27 17.03
N ILE A 14 -17.82 -24.04 17.78
CA ILE A 14 -16.67 -23.53 18.54
C ILE A 14 -15.35 -23.70 17.78
N LEU A 15 -15.34 -24.33 16.60
CA LEU A 15 -14.13 -24.66 15.86
C LEU A 15 -13.87 -23.78 14.62
N ILE A 16 -14.63 -22.70 14.42
CA ILE A 16 -14.39 -21.70 13.34
C ILE A 16 -14.10 -20.31 13.92
N SER A 17 -13.80 -20.21 15.18
CA SER A 17 -13.04 -19.07 15.69
C SER A 17 -11.55 -19.35 15.48
N ILE A 18 -11.10 -19.35 14.23
CA ILE A 18 -9.69 -19.17 13.94
C ILE A 18 -9.35 -17.79 14.48
N VAL A 19 -8.75 -17.82 15.66
CA VAL A 19 -8.06 -16.71 16.29
C VAL A 19 -7.11 -16.15 15.25
N ILE A 20 -7.52 -15.08 14.56
CA ILE A 20 -6.58 -14.09 14.08
C ILE A 20 -6.05 -13.49 15.40
N LYS A 21 -4.99 -14.09 15.93
CA LYS A 21 -4.17 -13.43 16.92
C LYS A 21 -3.78 -12.14 16.26
N ALA A 22 -4.32 -11.05 16.74
CA ALA A 22 -3.71 -9.75 16.55
C ALA A 22 -2.25 -9.96 16.96
N VAL A 23 -1.35 -9.92 16.00
CA VAL A 23 0.09 -9.84 16.26
C VAL A 23 0.23 -8.48 16.91
N SER A 24 0.39 -8.48 18.23
CA SER A 24 0.65 -7.30 19.03
C SER A 24 1.87 -6.59 18.48
N ASP A 25 1.88 -5.28 18.56
CA ASP A 25 2.94 -4.27 18.38
C ASP A 25 4.33 -4.64 18.93
N GLU A 26 4.85 -5.80 18.63
CA GLU A 26 6.28 -6.01 18.73
C GLU A 26 6.91 -5.28 17.55
N ASN A 27 7.62 -4.18 17.85
CA ASN A 27 8.51 -3.49 16.93
C ASN A 27 9.03 -4.48 15.90
N ILE A 28 8.60 -4.32 14.64
CA ILE A 28 9.15 -5.09 13.52
C ILE A 28 10.61 -4.65 13.44
N LYS A 29 11.46 -5.25 14.27
CA LYS A 29 12.90 -5.18 14.11
C LYS A 29 13.21 -5.83 12.79
N ASP A 30 14.28 -5.39 12.13
CA ASP A 30 14.79 -5.99 10.92
C ASP A 30 14.66 -7.53 11.00
N GLN A 31 13.54 -8.04 10.46
CA GLN A 31 13.18 -9.46 10.56
C GLN A 31 13.92 -10.30 9.52
N PHE A 32 14.65 -9.64 8.63
CA PHE A 32 15.38 -10.29 7.57
C PHE A 32 16.80 -9.73 7.46
N PRO A 33 17.67 -9.98 8.47
CA PRO A 33 19.02 -9.48 8.50
C PRO A 33 19.82 -9.99 7.28
N ASN A 34 20.68 -9.15 6.76
CA ASN A 34 21.50 -9.39 5.56
C ASN A 34 20.71 -9.42 4.23
N SER A 35 19.48 -8.95 4.22
CA SER A 35 18.70 -8.70 3.01
C SER A 35 18.43 -7.20 2.82
N PHE A 36 18.19 -6.78 1.57
CA PHE A 36 17.62 -5.46 1.30
C PHE A 36 16.11 -5.42 1.59
N LEU A 37 15.45 -6.56 1.73
CA LEU A 37 14.07 -6.62 2.19
C LEU A 37 14.02 -6.41 3.71
N TYR A 38 13.11 -5.56 4.16
CA TYR A 38 12.85 -5.35 5.59
C TYR A 38 12.24 -6.60 6.24
N SER A 39 11.33 -7.27 5.54
CA SER A 39 10.77 -8.56 5.95
C SER A 39 10.83 -9.58 4.83
N LYS A 40 10.84 -10.87 5.19
CA LYS A 40 10.73 -11.96 4.23
C LYS A 40 9.30 -12.02 3.67
N PRO A 41 9.13 -12.27 2.34
CA PRO A 41 7.80 -12.54 1.81
C PRO A 41 7.13 -13.73 2.50
N ASN A 42 5.88 -13.54 2.92
CA ASN A 42 5.04 -14.58 3.49
C ASN A 42 3.81 -14.78 2.61
N GLU A 43 3.36 -16.03 2.49
CA GLU A 43 2.11 -16.35 1.81
C GLU A 43 0.95 -15.96 2.72
N PHE A 44 0.17 -14.98 2.28
CA PHE A 44 -1.00 -14.50 3.03
C PHE A 44 -2.23 -15.39 2.81
N ILE A 45 -2.51 -15.69 1.56
CA ILE A 45 -3.46 -16.72 1.11
C ILE A 45 -2.84 -17.46 -0.07
N PRO A 46 -3.32 -18.66 -0.44
CA PRO A 46 -2.68 -19.47 -1.48
C PRO A 46 -2.36 -18.70 -2.76
N ASN A 47 -1.07 -18.69 -3.12
CA ASN A 47 -0.48 -18.02 -4.27
C ASN A 47 -0.37 -16.48 -4.16
N ILE A 48 -0.71 -15.87 -3.04
CA ILE A 48 -0.60 -14.42 -2.82
C ILE A 48 0.40 -14.17 -1.69
N TRP A 49 1.48 -13.51 -2.02
CA TRP A 49 2.64 -13.28 -1.17
C TRP A 49 2.84 -11.79 -0.93
N SER A 50 3.33 -11.43 0.24
CA SER A 50 3.70 -10.05 0.54
C SER A 50 4.91 -9.98 1.47
N ALA A 51 5.88 -9.15 1.12
CA ALA A 51 6.95 -8.69 1.99
C ALA A 51 6.51 -7.36 2.61
N ILE A 52 6.27 -7.38 3.92
CA ILE A 52 5.76 -6.21 4.63
C ILE A 52 6.89 -5.23 4.87
N GLY A 53 6.70 -3.98 4.45
CA GLY A 53 7.65 -2.90 4.67
C GLY A 53 7.63 -2.37 6.10
N ALA A 54 8.66 -1.61 6.48
CA ALA A 54 8.68 -0.87 7.73
C ALA A 54 7.51 0.13 7.78
N THR A 55 6.84 0.25 8.92
CA THR A 55 5.77 1.24 9.10
C THR A 55 6.28 2.68 9.17
N GLY A 56 7.56 2.87 9.49
CA GLY A 56 8.23 4.16 9.53
C GLY A 56 8.59 4.74 8.15
N PRO A 57 9.26 5.91 8.13
CA PRO A 57 9.77 6.50 6.88
C PRO A 57 10.91 5.65 6.28
N PRO A 58 11.23 5.88 5.00
CA PRO A 58 12.38 5.23 4.38
C PRO A 58 13.70 5.70 5.03
N THR A 59 14.55 4.74 5.39
CA THR A 59 15.87 4.97 6.01
C THR A 59 16.92 4.07 5.39
N TYR A 60 18.20 4.29 5.75
CA TYR A 60 19.29 3.40 5.38
C TYR A 60 19.10 1.98 5.95
N GLU A 61 18.61 1.88 7.18
CA GLU A 61 18.44 0.61 7.90
C GLU A 61 17.35 -0.27 7.26
N ASN A 62 16.21 0.34 6.87
CA ASN A 62 15.14 -0.40 6.19
C ASN A 62 15.31 -0.41 4.65
N THR A 63 16.41 0.12 4.11
CA THR A 63 16.72 0.15 2.65
C THR A 63 15.66 0.82 1.79
N GLY A 64 14.86 1.72 2.39
CA GLY A 64 13.71 2.32 1.75
C GLY A 64 12.51 1.38 1.61
N HIS A 65 12.57 0.15 2.11
CA HIS A 65 11.45 -0.80 2.10
C HIS A 65 10.46 -0.44 3.20
N ASN A 66 9.55 0.49 2.90
CA ASN A 66 8.53 0.98 3.82
C ASN A 66 7.09 0.83 3.31
N ASN A 67 6.91 0.24 2.13
CA ASN A 67 5.62 -0.18 1.58
C ASN A 67 5.57 -1.70 1.43
N ASN A 68 4.41 -2.25 1.15
CA ASN A 68 4.28 -3.68 0.90
C ASN A 68 4.68 -4.00 -0.55
N LEU A 69 5.58 -4.97 -0.70
CA LEU A 69 5.96 -5.56 -1.98
C LEU A 69 5.26 -6.90 -2.11
N SER A 70 4.26 -6.98 -2.98
CA SER A 70 3.44 -8.17 -3.14
C SER A 70 3.71 -8.87 -4.46
N PHE A 71 3.43 -10.17 -4.53
CA PHE A 71 3.45 -10.90 -5.79
C PHE A 71 2.47 -12.06 -5.77
N ILE A 72 2.03 -12.43 -6.97
CA ILE A 72 1.05 -13.46 -7.26
C ILE A 72 1.73 -14.53 -8.09
N THR A 73 1.72 -15.78 -7.61
CA THR A 73 2.29 -16.93 -8.31
C THR A 73 1.20 -17.70 -9.07
N SER A 74 1.54 -18.20 -10.26
CA SER A 74 0.66 -19.06 -11.07
C SER A 74 1.48 -20.06 -11.89
N ASP A 75 0.79 -20.97 -12.60
CA ASP A 75 1.46 -21.88 -13.52
C ASP A 75 1.98 -21.17 -14.79
N GLU A 76 1.48 -19.99 -15.10
CA GLU A 76 1.90 -19.21 -16.28
C GLU A 76 3.04 -18.22 -15.96
N GLY A 77 3.22 -17.83 -14.71
CA GLY A 77 4.23 -16.87 -14.31
C GLY A 77 3.91 -16.18 -12.99
N VAL A 78 4.69 -15.17 -12.69
CA VAL A 78 4.55 -14.33 -11.48
C VAL A 78 4.24 -12.89 -11.88
N VAL A 79 3.25 -12.30 -11.23
CA VAL A 79 2.95 -10.86 -11.30
C VAL A 79 3.40 -10.21 -10.00
N VAL A 80 4.24 -9.18 -10.11
CA VAL A 80 4.75 -8.40 -8.96
C VAL A 80 3.97 -7.09 -8.87
N ILE A 81 3.60 -6.69 -7.67
CA ILE A 81 2.97 -5.41 -7.37
C ILE A 81 3.97 -4.56 -6.61
N ASN A 82 4.30 -3.41 -7.17
CA ASN A 82 5.39 -2.50 -6.85
C ASN A 82 6.79 -3.03 -7.14
N ALA A 83 7.53 -2.22 -7.87
CA ALA A 83 8.90 -2.55 -8.28
C ALA A 83 9.90 -2.49 -7.11
N GLY A 84 9.56 -1.76 -6.03
CA GLY A 84 10.44 -1.47 -4.91
C GLY A 84 11.14 -0.10 -5.01
N ALA A 85 11.68 0.35 -3.88
CA ALA A 85 12.28 1.68 -3.73
C ALA A 85 13.72 1.80 -4.29
N SER A 86 14.29 0.74 -4.84
CA SER A 86 15.60 0.74 -5.48
C SER A 86 15.81 -0.51 -6.33
N SER A 87 16.81 -0.47 -7.21
CA SER A 87 17.25 -1.62 -8.00
C SER A 87 17.70 -2.79 -7.10
N SER A 88 18.41 -2.49 -6.03
CA SER A 88 18.87 -3.49 -5.05
C SER A 88 17.71 -4.15 -4.30
N LEU A 89 16.69 -3.39 -3.93
CA LEU A 89 15.48 -3.90 -3.28
C LEU A 89 14.67 -4.78 -4.23
N ALA A 90 14.48 -4.34 -5.48
CA ALA A 90 13.83 -5.12 -6.54
C ALA A 90 14.51 -6.47 -6.77
N LYS A 91 15.86 -6.46 -6.83
CA LYS A 91 16.66 -7.68 -6.95
C LYS A 91 16.45 -8.61 -5.76
N ALA A 92 16.45 -8.07 -4.54
CA ALA A 92 16.23 -8.87 -3.33
C ALA A 92 14.87 -9.56 -3.33
N LEU A 93 13.81 -8.86 -3.75
CA LEU A 93 12.48 -9.44 -3.93
C LEU A 93 12.50 -10.56 -4.99
N HIS A 94 13.13 -10.32 -6.13
CA HIS A 94 13.24 -11.33 -7.20
C HIS A 94 14.01 -12.58 -6.75
N ASP A 95 15.05 -12.41 -5.95
CA ASP A 95 15.80 -13.53 -5.40
C ASP A 95 14.96 -14.39 -4.43
N GLU A 96 14.03 -13.78 -3.67
CA GLU A 96 13.09 -14.52 -2.84
C GLU A 96 12.00 -15.21 -3.70
N ILE A 97 11.49 -14.58 -4.73
CA ILE A 97 10.54 -15.20 -5.68
C ILE A 97 11.13 -16.47 -6.28
N LYS A 98 12.41 -16.46 -6.70
CA LYS A 98 13.11 -17.62 -7.26
C LYS A 98 13.24 -18.80 -6.28
N LYS A 99 13.19 -18.56 -4.97
CA LYS A 99 13.18 -19.64 -3.96
C LYS A 99 11.81 -20.29 -3.80
N ILE A 100 10.74 -19.57 -4.18
CA ILE A 100 9.35 -20.00 -4.05
C ILE A 100 8.88 -20.71 -5.31
N THR A 101 9.27 -20.22 -6.48
CA THR A 101 8.86 -20.77 -7.78
C THR A 101 9.95 -20.64 -8.83
N ASN A 102 9.97 -21.56 -9.79
CA ASN A 102 10.83 -21.49 -10.97
C ASN A 102 10.17 -20.76 -12.16
N LYS A 103 8.95 -20.28 -11.98
CA LYS A 103 8.22 -19.53 -13.01
C LYS A 103 8.80 -18.11 -13.15
N PRO A 104 8.88 -17.57 -14.38
CA PRO A 104 9.38 -16.21 -14.58
C PRO A 104 8.43 -15.15 -14.04
N VAL A 105 8.98 -14.00 -13.65
CA VAL A 105 8.18 -12.78 -13.50
C VAL A 105 7.80 -12.29 -14.89
N ILE A 106 6.51 -12.15 -15.14
CA ILE A 106 5.97 -11.80 -16.46
C ILE A 106 5.40 -10.38 -16.54
N LEU A 107 5.16 -9.77 -15.37
CA LEU A 107 4.65 -8.40 -15.29
C LEU A 107 4.99 -7.81 -13.91
N VAL A 108 5.33 -6.52 -13.90
CA VAL A 108 5.30 -5.68 -12.70
C VAL A 108 4.18 -4.67 -12.83
N ILE A 109 3.42 -4.43 -11.76
CA ILE A 109 2.36 -3.41 -11.69
C ILE A 109 2.80 -2.37 -10.67
N ASN A 110 2.98 -1.12 -11.07
CA ASN A 110 3.22 -0.03 -10.14
C ASN A 110 1.88 0.56 -9.69
N GLU A 111 1.68 0.68 -8.38
CA GLU A 111 0.42 1.17 -7.82
C GLU A 111 0.25 2.69 -7.95
N ASN A 112 1.35 3.45 -7.99
CA ASN A 112 1.36 4.91 -8.14
C ASN A 112 2.71 5.42 -8.68
N GLY A 113 2.86 6.76 -8.80
CA GLY A 113 4.06 7.43 -9.30
C GLY A 113 5.17 7.64 -8.27
N GLN A 114 5.08 7.05 -7.09
CA GLN A 114 6.02 7.30 -6.00
C GLN A 114 7.26 6.39 -6.04
N GLY A 115 8.29 6.80 -5.30
CA GLY A 115 9.59 6.12 -5.33
C GLY A 115 9.54 4.68 -4.84
N HIS A 116 8.69 4.37 -3.87
CA HIS A 116 8.54 3.00 -3.34
C HIS A 116 7.92 2.04 -4.38
N ALA A 117 7.11 2.57 -5.30
CA ALA A 117 6.49 1.79 -6.36
C ALA A 117 7.36 1.69 -7.61
N MET A 118 8.10 2.77 -7.99
CA MET A 118 8.71 2.89 -9.32
C MET A 118 10.23 2.87 -9.38
N LEU A 119 10.98 3.19 -8.32
CA LEU A 119 12.44 3.28 -8.43
C LEU A 119 13.13 1.94 -8.73
N GLY A 120 12.49 0.82 -8.40
CA GLY A 120 12.95 -0.52 -8.79
C GLY A 120 12.71 -0.88 -10.26
N ASN A 121 11.99 -0.07 -11.04
CA ASN A 121 11.64 -0.35 -12.43
C ASN A 121 12.88 -0.65 -13.29
N SER A 122 13.98 0.07 -13.06
CA SER A 122 15.22 -0.15 -13.81
C SER A 122 15.73 -1.59 -13.74
N TYR A 123 15.63 -2.22 -12.58
CA TYR A 123 16.02 -3.62 -12.41
C TYR A 123 15.12 -4.56 -13.25
N TRP A 124 13.80 -4.36 -13.18
CA TRP A 124 12.85 -5.23 -13.87
C TRP A 124 12.95 -5.10 -15.39
N ILE A 125 13.15 -3.88 -15.90
CA ILE A 125 13.40 -3.64 -17.34
C ILE A 125 14.68 -4.35 -17.78
N ASP A 126 15.76 -4.31 -16.98
CA ASP A 126 17.00 -5.01 -17.29
C ASP A 126 16.84 -6.55 -17.27
N GLN A 127 15.82 -7.07 -16.59
CA GLN A 127 15.41 -8.48 -16.66
C GLN A 127 14.45 -8.79 -17.85
N GLY A 128 14.09 -7.78 -18.66
CA GLY A 128 13.15 -7.94 -19.78
C GLY A 128 11.69 -8.04 -19.35
N VAL A 129 11.36 -7.64 -18.11
CA VAL A 129 9.99 -7.71 -17.57
C VAL A 129 9.24 -6.43 -17.92
N PRO A 130 8.05 -6.50 -18.57
CA PRO A 130 7.20 -5.35 -18.81
C PRO A 130 6.64 -4.78 -17.50
N ILE A 131 6.39 -3.46 -17.49
CA ILE A 131 5.88 -2.74 -16.33
C ILE A 131 4.61 -1.99 -16.71
N LEU A 132 3.55 -2.19 -15.93
CA LEU A 132 2.25 -1.56 -16.08
C LEU A 132 2.06 -0.47 -15.02
N ALA A 133 1.53 0.69 -15.40
CA ALA A 133 1.07 1.74 -14.48
C ALA A 133 -0.07 2.55 -15.10
N HIS A 134 -0.81 3.27 -14.23
CA HIS A 134 -1.77 4.27 -14.68
C HIS A 134 -1.05 5.45 -15.34
N GLU A 135 -1.68 6.10 -16.33
CA GLU A 135 -1.05 7.22 -17.06
C GLU A 135 -0.70 8.39 -16.15
N ASP A 136 -1.54 8.74 -15.17
CA ASP A 136 -1.26 9.81 -14.21
C ASP A 136 -0.09 9.46 -13.27
N ALA A 137 0.08 8.18 -12.90
CA ALA A 137 1.23 7.73 -12.13
C ALA A 137 2.53 7.84 -12.96
N ILE A 138 2.48 7.52 -14.25
CA ILE A 138 3.62 7.70 -15.16
C ILE A 138 3.98 9.18 -15.25
N LYS A 139 2.98 10.04 -15.46
CA LYS A 139 3.19 11.49 -15.51
C LYS A 139 3.77 12.06 -14.21
N GLU A 140 3.25 11.65 -13.06
CA GLU A 140 3.78 12.04 -11.75
C GLU A 140 5.27 11.67 -11.62
N PHE A 141 5.64 10.45 -12.05
CA PHE A 141 7.01 9.99 -11.99
C PHE A 141 7.93 10.67 -13.02
N GLU A 142 7.41 11.03 -14.20
CA GLU A 142 8.14 11.86 -15.18
C GLU A 142 8.47 13.24 -14.60
N ASP A 143 7.48 13.88 -13.98
CA ASP A 143 7.62 15.24 -13.43
C ASP A 143 8.52 15.28 -12.18
N ASN A 144 8.42 14.29 -11.29
CA ASN A 144 9.06 14.31 -9.98
C ASN A 144 10.21 13.30 -9.81
N GLY A 145 10.40 12.40 -10.77
CA GLY A 145 11.38 11.30 -10.68
C GLY A 145 12.80 11.72 -10.31
N PRO A 146 13.39 12.76 -10.92
CA PRO A 146 14.73 13.22 -10.53
C PRO A 146 14.84 13.61 -9.06
N GLN A 147 13.81 14.26 -8.49
CA GLN A 147 13.78 14.63 -7.08
C GLN A 147 13.58 13.40 -6.18
N ILE A 148 12.70 12.48 -6.59
CA ILE A 148 12.45 11.22 -5.90
C ILE A 148 13.72 10.38 -5.84
N LEU A 149 14.44 10.23 -6.95
CA LEU A 149 15.70 9.50 -7.03
C LEU A 149 16.79 10.13 -6.13
N ASN A 150 16.96 11.47 -6.19
CA ASN A 150 17.94 12.15 -5.35
C ASN A 150 17.64 11.98 -3.85
N ARG A 151 16.38 12.00 -3.46
CA ARG A 151 15.97 11.75 -2.08
C ARG A 151 16.31 10.31 -1.67
N MET A 152 16.03 9.34 -2.53
CA MET A 152 16.34 7.94 -2.30
C MET A 152 17.85 7.71 -2.16
N ILE A 153 18.67 8.30 -3.02
CA ILE A 153 20.14 8.26 -2.91
C ILE A 153 20.60 8.82 -1.56
N GLY A 154 19.95 9.91 -1.10
CA GLY A 154 20.28 10.55 0.17
C GLY A 154 20.13 9.63 1.39
N TYR A 155 19.05 8.86 1.48
CA TYR A 155 18.85 7.93 2.61
C TYR A 155 19.44 6.54 2.40
N ASN A 156 19.49 6.04 1.16
CA ASN A 156 19.99 4.69 0.87
C ASN A 156 21.52 4.62 0.64
N ARG A 157 22.15 5.75 0.28
CA ARG A 157 23.61 5.85 0.05
C ARG A 157 24.10 4.79 -0.96
N ASP A 158 25.05 3.94 -0.55
CA ASP A 158 25.60 2.81 -1.33
C ASP A 158 24.54 1.75 -1.71
N LYS A 159 23.47 1.62 -0.92
CA LYS A 159 22.36 0.72 -1.26
C LYS A 159 21.51 1.21 -2.44
N ALA A 160 21.71 2.44 -2.87
CA ALA A 160 21.07 3.03 -4.05
C ALA A 160 21.73 2.62 -5.38
N ASP A 161 22.90 2.00 -5.32
CA ASP A 161 23.70 1.67 -6.50
C ASP A 161 22.91 0.90 -7.56
N GLY A 162 23.11 1.26 -8.82
CA GLY A 162 22.43 0.67 -9.97
C GLY A 162 20.98 1.17 -10.19
N THR A 163 20.45 1.99 -9.28
CA THR A 163 19.10 2.57 -9.45
C THR A 163 19.14 3.76 -10.39
N ARG A 164 18.29 3.73 -11.42
CA ARG A 164 18.09 4.82 -12.38
C ARG A 164 16.61 4.99 -12.66
N LEU A 165 16.23 6.16 -13.16
CA LEU A 165 14.85 6.39 -13.59
C LEU A 165 14.54 5.51 -14.80
N ALA A 166 13.41 4.80 -14.72
CA ALA A 166 12.91 3.97 -15.79
C ALA A 166 11.38 3.98 -15.76
N LEU A 167 10.78 4.42 -16.86
CA LEU A 167 9.33 4.54 -16.98
C LEU A 167 8.67 3.17 -17.20
N PRO A 168 7.42 3.00 -16.78
CA PRO A 168 6.59 1.86 -17.18
C PRO A 168 6.51 1.71 -18.70
N THR A 169 6.39 0.48 -19.17
CA THR A 169 6.34 0.15 -20.59
C THR A 169 4.92 -0.01 -21.13
N ILE A 170 3.94 -0.14 -20.24
CA ILE A 170 2.51 -0.27 -20.53
C ILE A 170 1.76 0.74 -19.67
N SER A 171 0.88 1.53 -20.31
CA SER A 171 -0.03 2.47 -19.63
C SER A 171 -1.48 2.02 -19.78
N PHE A 172 -2.32 2.41 -18.83
CA PHE A 172 -3.77 2.26 -18.92
C PHE A 172 -4.48 3.41 -18.20
N THR A 173 -5.80 3.56 -18.43
CA THR A 173 -6.63 4.64 -17.87
C THR A 173 -7.60 4.13 -16.79
N ASP A 174 -8.42 3.13 -17.11
CA ASP A 174 -9.50 2.71 -16.20
C ASP A 174 -9.22 1.34 -15.58
N LYS A 175 -8.91 0.36 -16.46
CA LYS A 175 -8.75 -1.04 -16.08
C LYS A 175 -7.81 -1.78 -16.99
N TYR A 176 -6.96 -2.62 -16.40
CA TYR A 176 -6.15 -3.57 -17.14
C TYR A 176 -6.33 -4.98 -16.57
N VAL A 177 -6.60 -5.97 -17.42
CA VAL A 177 -6.87 -7.35 -17.02
C VAL A 177 -5.69 -8.25 -17.37
N VAL A 178 -5.19 -8.98 -16.39
CA VAL A 178 -4.16 -10.00 -16.54
C VAL A 178 -4.78 -11.38 -16.31
N ASN A 179 -4.69 -12.25 -17.30
CA ASN A 179 -5.14 -13.63 -17.19
C ASN A 179 -3.94 -14.53 -16.88
N LEU A 180 -4.01 -15.28 -15.79
CA LEU A 180 -3.01 -16.24 -15.34
C LEU A 180 -3.65 -17.63 -15.24
N GLY A 181 -4.10 -18.17 -16.38
CA GLY A 181 -4.81 -19.44 -16.44
C GLY A 181 -6.17 -19.37 -15.74
N ASN A 182 -6.28 -19.97 -14.56
CA ASN A 182 -7.51 -19.96 -13.77
C ASN A 182 -7.65 -18.76 -12.85
N LEU A 183 -6.66 -17.85 -12.81
CA LEU A 183 -6.67 -16.65 -12.00
C LEU A 183 -6.76 -15.40 -12.88
N VAL A 184 -7.71 -14.54 -12.58
CA VAL A 184 -7.86 -13.21 -13.21
C VAL A 184 -7.44 -12.15 -12.19
N ILE A 185 -6.59 -11.23 -12.64
CA ILE A 185 -6.12 -10.07 -11.87
C ILE A 185 -6.59 -8.83 -12.62
N GLU A 186 -7.16 -7.88 -11.91
CA GLU A 186 -7.63 -6.62 -12.46
C GLU A 186 -6.86 -5.47 -11.79
N ALA A 187 -6.02 -4.75 -12.54
CA ALA A 187 -5.50 -3.45 -12.12
C ALA A 187 -6.59 -2.41 -12.38
N LEU A 188 -7.05 -1.73 -11.33
CA LEU A 188 -8.20 -0.84 -11.37
C LEU A 188 -7.79 0.57 -10.96
N TYR A 189 -8.06 1.54 -11.82
CA TYR A 189 -8.12 2.93 -11.41
C TYR A 189 -9.54 3.22 -10.92
N LEU A 190 -9.68 3.52 -9.64
CA LEU A 190 -10.97 3.73 -8.99
C LEU A 190 -11.31 5.23 -8.83
N GLY A 191 -10.35 6.08 -9.15
CA GLY A 191 -10.35 7.51 -8.94
C GLY A 191 -9.15 7.94 -8.10
N PRO A 192 -8.92 9.27 -7.96
CA PRO A 192 -7.82 9.79 -7.19
C PRO A 192 -7.93 9.39 -5.71
N ALA A 193 -6.78 9.11 -5.08
CA ALA A 193 -6.71 8.76 -3.68
C ALA A 193 -5.56 9.49 -2.99
N HIS A 194 -4.52 8.78 -2.53
CA HIS A 194 -3.34 9.38 -1.94
C HIS A 194 -2.56 10.23 -2.96
N SER A 195 -2.55 9.78 -4.22
CA SER A 195 -2.06 10.52 -5.38
C SER A 195 -3.04 10.40 -6.57
N PRO A 196 -2.90 11.23 -7.63
CA PRO A 196 -3.81 11.19 -8.77
C PRO A 196 -3.87 9.84 -9.51
N GLY A 197 -2.76 9.12 -9.56
CA GLY A 197 -2.62 7.88 -10.33
C GLY A 197 -2.62 6.61 -9.49
N ASP A 198 -3.16 6.63 -8.26
CA ASP A 198 -3.25 5.44 -7.43
C ASP A 198 -4.17 4.39 -8.05
N ILE A 199 -3.71 3.15 -8.07
CA ILE A 199 -4.50 2.00 -8.50
C ILE A 199 -4.57 0.92 -7.42
N SER A 200 -5.59 0.09 -7.52
CA SER A 200 -5.71 -1.13 -6.71
C SER A 200 -5.71 -2.36 -7.59
N VAL A 201 -5.13 -3.45 -7.10
CA VAL A 201 -5.12 -4.74 -7.80
C VAL A 201 -6.16 -5.67 -7.19
N TRP A 202 -7.22 -5.94 -7.94
CA TRP A 202 -8.35 -6.75 -7.51
C TRP A 202 -8.23 -8.19 -8.03
N ILE A 203 -8.50 -9.17 -7.18
CA ILE A 203 -8.50 -10.59 -7.51
C ILE A 203 -9.88 -11.15 -7.14
N PRO A 204 -10.86 -11.10 -8.08
CA PRO A 204 -12.27 -11.42 -7.81
C PRO A 204 -12.49 -12.81 -7.20
N SER A 205 -11.82 -13.83 -7.74
CA SER A 205 -11.96 -15.22 -7.30
C SER A 205 -11.48 -15.46 -5.86
N LYS A 206 -10.63 -14.58 -5.35
CA LYS A 206 -10.09 -14.62 -3.97
C LYS A 206 -10.80 -13.64 -3.04
N LYS A 207 -11.65 -12.76 -3.58
CA LYS A 207 -12.18 -11.60 -2.86
C LYS A 207 -11.07 -10.83 -2.13
N LEU A 208 -9.96 -10.64 -2.79
CA LEU A 208 -8.78 -9.97 -2.26
C LEU A 208 -8.46 -8.74 -3.10
N VAL A 209 -8.18 -7.63 -2.43
CA VAL A 209 -7.60 -6.43 -3.03
C VAL A 209 -6.22 -6.16 -2.46
N ILE A 210 -5.23 -5.95 -3.34
CA ILE A 210 -3.96 -5.30 -3.00
C ILE A 210 -4.20 -3.83 -3.26
N ALA A 211 -4.42 -3.09 -2.18
CA ALA A 211 -5.02 -1.76 -2.24
C ALA A 211 -4.05 -0.67 -2.68
N GLY A 212 -2.75 -0.90 -2.51
CA GLY A 212 -1.79 0.19 -2.64
C GLY A 212 -2.05 1.30 -1.62
N ASP A 213 -1.64 2.51 -1.93
CA ASP A 213 -1.83 3.69 -1.08
C ASP A 213 -3.28 4.19 -1.03
N MET A 214 -4.22 3.52 -1.72
CA MET A 214 -5.65 3.67 -1.42
C MET A 214 -5.94 3.37 0.06
N ALA A 215 -5.22 2.42 0.69
CA ALA A 215 -5.47 2.00 2.07
C ALA A 215 -4.20 1.82 2.89
N PHE A 216 -4.23 2.32 4.13
CA PHE A 216 -3.18 2.23 5.13
C PHE A 216 -3.64 1.43 6.34
N HIS A 217 -2.70 0.74 6.99
CA HIS A 217 -2.92 -0.01 8.23
C HIS A 217 -1.73 0.18 9.18
N GLU A 218 -1.97 0.21 10.49
CA GLU A 218 -0.97 0.30 11.57
C GLU A 218 -0.14 1.60 11.62
N ARG A 219 -0.20 2.42 10.60
CA ARG A 219 0.46 3.73 10.55
C ARG A 219 -0.49 4.83 10.13
N LEU A 220 -0.17 6.07 10.49
CA LEU A 220 -0.86 7.24 9.97
C LEU A 220 -0.45 7.45 8.51
N LEU A 221 -1.44 7.68 7.64
CA LEU A 221 -1.19 8.02 6.24
C LEU A 221 -0.60 9.43 6.11
N PRO A 222 0.30 9.69 5.15
CA PRO A 222 0.71 11.04 4.82
C PRO A 222 -0.32 11.73 3.91
N ILE A 223 -0.48 13.05 4.07
CA ILE A 223 -1.23 13.90 3.16
C ILE A 223 -0.24 14.87 2.51
N PHE A 224 -0.11 14.80 1.18
CA PHE A 224 0.78 15.66 0.41
C PHE A 224 0.05 16.86 -0.16
N SER A 225 0.79 17.80 -0.76
CA SER A 225 0.19 19.00 -1.36
C SER A 225 -0.66 18.72 -2.62
N HIS A 226 -0.48 17.57 -3.23
CA HIS A 226 -1.26 17.11 -4.38
C HIS A 226 -2.36 16.11 -3.99
N THR A 227 -2.43 15.69 -2.74
CA THR A 227 -3.50 14.82 -2.24
C THR A 227 -4.79 15.63 -2.06
N ASN A 228 -5.87 15.21 -2.69
CA ASN A 228 -7.20 15.74 -2.46
C ASN A 228 -7.99 14.79 -1.54
N THR A 229 -8.13 15.18 -0.28
CA THR A 229 -8.74 14.29 0.74
C THR A 229 -10.24 14.10 0.53
N LYS A 230 -10.92 15.07 -0.07
CA LYS A 230 -12.34 14.98 -0.41
C LYS A 230 -12.57 13.98 -1.54
N GLU A 231 -11.78 14.05 -2.59
CA GLU A 231 -11.85 13.10 -3.70
C GLU A 231 -11.45 11.69 -3.25
N TRP A 232 -10.43 11.55 -2.40
CA TRP A 232 -10.05 10.25 -1.84
C TRP A 232 -11.19 9.59 -1.05
N ILE A 233 -11.89 10.35 -0.19
CA ILE A 233 -13.08 9.87 0.51
C ILE A 233 -14.17 9.47 -0.48
N ALA A 234 -14.41 10.27 -1.52
CA ALA A 234 -15.41 9.97 -2.55
C ALA A 234 -15.06 8.70 -3.35
N THR A 235 -13.80 8.53 -3.75
CA THR A 235 -13.29 7.31 -4.40
C THR A 235 -13.46 6.08 -3.50
N TRP A 236 -13.15 6.24 -2.20
CA TRP A 236 -13.37 5.18 -1.22
C TRP A 236 -14.83 4.74 -1.15
N ASP A 237 -15.75 5.69 -0.93
CA ASP A 237 -17.16 5.41 -0.69
C ASP A 237 -17.90 4.93 -1.95
N ASN A 238 -17.51 5.46 -3.12
CA ASN A 238 -18.22 5.20 -4.36
C ASN A 238 -17.68 4.00 -5.15
N GLU A 239 -16.38 3.65 -4.97
CA GLU A 239 -15.74 2.63 -5.81
C GLU A 239 -15.00 1.57 -4.98
N PHE A 240 -14.04 1.96 -4.14
CA PHE A 240 -13.18 1.01 -3.45
C PHE A 240 -13.96 0.07 -2.51
N GLU A 241 -14.85 0.60 -1.71
CA GLU A 241 -15.64 -0.19 -0.75
C GLU A 241 -16.63 -1.13 -1.45
N LYS A 242 -17.09 -0.79 -2.66
CA LYS A 242 -18.00 -1.63 -3.47
C LYS A 242 -17.34 -2.90 -4.01
N LEU A 243 -16.03 -2.99 -4.06
CA LEU A 243 -15.32 -4.23 -4.37
C LEU A 243 -15.66 -5.34 -3.35
N ASN A 244 -16.07 -4.93 -2.13
CA ASN A 244 -16.48 -5.80 -1.04
C ASN A 244 -15.48 -6.95 -0.79
N PRO A 245 -14.18 -6.66 -0.62
CA PRO A 245 -13.16 -7.67 -0.39
C PRO A 245 -13.30 -8.29 1.00
N ILE A 246 -12.93 -9.57 1.10
CA ILE A 246 -12.73 -10.24 2.40
C ILE A 246 -11.32 -9.92 2.92
N TYR A 247 -10.35 -9.86 2.01
CA TYR A 247 -8.95 -9.66 2.32
C TYR A 247 -8.43 -8.37 1.68
N VAL A 248 -7.67 -7.61 2.45
CA VAL A 248 -7.01 -6.39 1.99
C VAL A 248 -5.52 -6.46 2.30
N ILE A 249 -4.69 -6.29 1.29
CA ILE A 249 -3.26 -6.00 1.47
C ILE A 249 -3.12 -4.48 1.25
N PRO A 250 -2.90 -3.68 2.30
CA PRO A 250 -2.72 -2.24 2.17
C PRO A 250 -1.38 -1.90 1.54
N GLY A 251 -1.17 -0.67 1.13
CA GLY A 251 0.15 -0.18 0.69
C GLY A 251 1.17 -0.22 1.83
N HIS A 252 0.72 -0.01 3.06
CA HIS A 252 1.54 -0.02 4.25
C HIS A 252 0.85 -0.73 5.42
N GLY A 253 1.62 -1.49 6.20
CA GLY A 253 1.13 -2.29 7.33
C GLY A 253 0.73 -3.71 6.93
N HIS A 254 0.35 -4.52 7.91
CA HIS A 254 0.04 -5.93 7.66
C HIS A 254 -1.25 -6.13 6.87
N PRO A 255 -1.35 -7.20 6.07
CA PRO A 255 -2.59 -7.65 5.46
C PRO A 255 -3.70 -7.79 6.49
N THR A 256 -4.92 -7.38 6.12
CA THR A 256 -6.05 -7.30 7.02
C THR A 256 -7.38 -7.40 6.27
N ASN A 257 -8.42 -6.69 6.71
CA ASN A 257 -9.74 -6.65 6.10
C ASN A 257 -10.23 -5.20 5.90
N MET A 258 -11.36 -5.03 5.22
CA MET A 258 -11.93 -3.72 4.91
C MET A 258 -12.26 -2.89 6.16
N GLU A 259 -12.72 -3.54 7.25
CA GLU A 259 -13.07 -2.83 8.49
C GLU A 259 -11.86 -2.10 9.08
N GLN A 260 -10.70 -2.78 9.14
CA GLN A 260 -9.48 -2.20 9.70
C GLN A 260 -8.93 -1.07 8.83
N VAL A 261 -8.82 -1.26 7.53
CA VAL A 261 -8.32 -0.20 6.65
C VAL A 261 -9.27 1.00 6.58
N ARG A 262 -10.58 0.77 6.66
CA ARG A 262 -11.58 1.86 6.77
C ARG A 262 -11.34 2.67 8.02
N LYS A 263 -11.10 2.02 9.16
CA LYS A 263 -10.85 2.68 10.43
C LYS A 263 -9.62 3.61 10.37
N TYR A 264 -8.55 3.16 9.73
CA TYR A 264 -7.26 3.87 9.74
C TYR A 264 -7.04 4.79 8.53
N THR A 265 -7.79 4.61 7.46
CA THR A 265 -7.70 5.46 6.26
C THR A 265 -8.92 6.38 6.17
N ARG A 266 -10.04 5.87 5.71
CA ARG A 266 -11.24 6.68 5.43
C ARG A 266 -11.73 7.43 6.66
N ASN A 267 -11.84 6.77 7.82
CA ASN A 267 -12.36 7.41 9.03
C ASN A 267 -11.38 8.46 9.58
N TYR A 268 -10.07 8.28 9.39
CA TYR A 268 -9.11 9.31 9.72
C TYR A 268 -9.26 10.55 8.83
N LEU A 269 -9.40 10.37 7.52
CA LEU A 269 -9.61 11.48 6.59
C LEU A 269 -10.89 12.26 6.93
N VAL A 270 -12.00 11.56 7.15
CA VAL A 270 -13.27 12.19 7.56
C VAL A 270 -13.12 12.95 8.87
N TYR A 271 -12.55 12.30 9.89
CA TYR A 271 -12.31 12.93 11.18
C TYR A 271 -11.50 14.22 11.07
N LEU A 272 -10.39 14.17 10.32
CA LEU A 272 -9.51 15.31 10.17
C LEU A 272 -10.21 16.47 9.42
N ARG A 273 -10.95 16.17 8.37
CA ARG A 273 -11.74 17.17 7.63
C ARG A 273 -12.84 17.80 8.51
N GLU A 274 -13.54 17.01 9.32
CA GLU A 274 -14.56 17.53 10.27
C GLU A 274 -13.92 18.47 11.31
N LYS A 275 -12.75 18.08 11.86
CA LYS A 275 -12.03 18.94 12.82
C LYS A 275 -11.54 20.23 12.20
N ILE A 276 -10.96 20.17 11.01
CA ILE A 276 -10.47 21.36 10.29
C ILE A 276 -11.64 22.23 9.82
N GLY A 277 -12.72 21.64 9.29
CA GLY A 277 -13.90 22.40 8.87
C GLY A 277 -14.51 23.20 10.01
N THR A 278 -14.75 22.56 11.16
CA THR A 278 -15.22 23.25 12.38
C THR A 278 -14.25 24.34 12.84
N PHE A 279 -12.95 24.09 12.71
CA PHE A 279 -11.91 25.06 13.08
C PHE A 279 -11.95 26.30 12.17
N ILE A 280 -12.08 26.13 10.86
CA ILE A 280 -12.22 27.21 9.86
C ILE A 280 -13.53 28.00 10.10
N GLU A 281 -14.67 27.33 10.29
CA GLU A 281 -15.97 27.94 10.58
C GLU A 281 -15.94 28.86 11.82
N ASN A 282 -15.10 28.53 12.81
CA ASN A 282 -14.88 29.33 13.99
C ASN A 282 -13.80 30.42 13.82
N GLY A 283 -13.35 30.69 12.60
CA GLY A 283 -12.35 31.72 12.29
C GLY A 283 -10.91 31.35 12.66
N GLY A 284 -10.62 30.06 12.75
CA GLY A 284 -9.26 29.56 13.03
C GLY A 284 -8.30 29.83 11.88
N GLU A 285 -7.06 30.19 12.19
CA GLU A 285 -6.00 30.48 11.20
C GLU A 285 -5.07 29.28 11.00
N LEU A 286 -4.45 29.18 9.83
CA LEU A 286 -3.52 28.08 9.47
C LEU A 286 -2.46 27.80 10.54
N LYS A 287 -1.89 28.86 11.15
CA LYS A 287 -0.83 28.71 12.17
C LYS A 287 -1.27 27.87 13.39
N ASP A 288 -2.56 27.86 13.71
CA ASP A 288 -3.14 27.11 14.83
C ASP A 288 -3.76 25.79 14.38
N ALA A 289 -4.12 25.66 13.09
CA ALA A 289 -4.69 24.44 12.51
C ALA A 289 -3.78 23.21 12.65
N TYR A 290 -2.45 23.41 12.64
CA TYR A 290 -1.45 22.36 12.87
C TYR A 290 -1.65 21.58 14.17
N TYR A 291 -2.37 22.15 15.15
CA TYR A 291 -2.52 21.60 16.49
C TYR A 291 -3.95 21.12 16.80
N VAL A 292 -4.81 20.98 15.79
CA VAL A 292 -6.12 20.36 15.99
C VAL A 292 -5.97 18.97 16.59
N ASP A 293 -6.92 18.62 17.48
CA ASP A 293 -6.87 17.35 18.19
C ASP A 293 -7.04 16.15 17.24
N GLN A 294 -6.03 15.29 17.21
CA GLN A 294 -6.00 14.03 16.48
C GLN A 294 -5.71 12.84 17.42
N THR A 295 -5.88 13.04 18.73
CA THR A 295 -5.58 12.05 19.78
C THR A 295 -6.18 10.65 19.54
N PRO A 296 -7.39 10.49 18.95
CA PRO A 296 -7.94 9.17 18.65
C PRO A 296 -7.03 8.30 17.76
N PHE A 297 -6.13 8.90 16.99
CA PHE A 297 -5.20 8.22 16.08
C PHE A 297 -3.75 8.19 16.60
N SER A 298 -3.51 8.68 17.81
CA SER A 298 -2.15 8.80 18.40
C SER A 298 -1.44 7.47 18.61
N HIS A 299 -2.16 6.37 18.57
CA HIS A 299 -1.63 5.01 18.66
C HIS A 299 -1.00 4.51 17.37
N LEU A 300 -1.24 5.18 16.23
CA LEU A 300 -0.71 4.78 14.93
C LEU A 300 0.78 5.13 14.81
N GLN A 301 1.54 4.26 14.18
CA GLN A 301 2.92 4.55 13.81
C GLN A 301 2.97 5.81 12.94
N THR A 302 4.08 6.55 12.98
CA THR A 302 4.27 7.83 12.27
C THR A 302 3.32 8.98 12.68
N PHE A 303 2.49 8.80 13.71
CA PHE A 303 1.59 9.87 14.19
C PHE A 303 2.35 11.15 14.53
N LYS A 304 3.45 11.04 15.28
CA LYS A 304 4.26 12.20 15.73
C LYS A 304 4.87 12.99 14.56
N GLU A 305 5.19 12.29 13.47
CA GLU A 305 5.82 12.86 12.29
C GLU A 305 4.80 13.49 11.32
N LEU A 306 3.58 12.95 11.28
CA LEU A 306 2.62 13.27 10.23
C LEU A 306 1.41 14.07 10.70
N ALA A 307 0.92 13.89 11.93
CA ALA A 307 -0.35 14.47 12.35
C ALA A 307 -0.41 15.99 12.16
N THR A 308 0.61 16.71 12.62
CA THR A 308 0.72 18.16 12.45
C THR A 308 0.72 18.57 10.98
N ARG A 309 1.51 17.89 10.15
CA ARG A 309 1.59 18.19 8.71
C ARG A 309 0.28 17.91 7.98
N ASN A 310 -0.36 16.79 8.30
CA ASN A 310 -1.65 16.42 7.72
C ASN A 310 -2.71 17.48 8.03
N ALA A 311 -2.76 17.98 9.27
CA ALA A 311 -3.70 19.03 9.65
C ALA A 311 -3.49 20.33 8.84
N GLY A 312 -2.24 20.76 8.67
CA GLY A 312 -1.92 21.92 7.83
C GLY A 312 -2.33 21.71 6.38
N ARG A 313 -2.08 20.51 5.81
CA ARG A 313 -2.45 20.20 4.43
C ARG A 313 -3.96 20.18 4.21
N VAL A 314 -4.72 19.60 5.14
CA VAL A 314 -6.19 19.60 5.05
C VAL A 314 -6.75 21.01 5.22
N TYR A 315 -6.12 21.85 6.07
CA TYR A 315 -6.53 23.26 6.18
C TYR A 315 -6.30 23.99 4.85
N GLU A 316 -5.10 23.90 4.25
CA GLU A 316 -4.77 24.49 2.96
C GLU A 316 -5.73 24.04 1.83
N GLU A 317 -6.16 22.77 1.84
CA GLU A 317 -7.14 22.23 0.91
C GLU A 317 -8.53 22.85 1.14
N MET A 318 -8.97 22.94 2.41
CA MET A 318 -10.36 23.32 2.76
C MET A 318 -10.60 24.84 2.84
N GLU A 319 -9.53 25.65 2.99
CA GLU A 319 -9.65 27.11 3.10
C GLU A 319 -10.33 27.74 1.89
N PHE A 320 -10.28 27.08 0.73
CA PHE A 320 -10.85 27.58 -0.53
C PHE A 320 -12.04 26.74 -1.04
N GLU A 321 -12.55 25.79 -0.26
CA GLU A 321 -13.78 25.06 -0.58
C GLU A 321 -15.02 25.86 -0.17
#